data_fa0fcfa447023fb6b200007ac08bca3c
#
_entry.id   fa0fcfa447023fb6b200007ac08bca3c
#
_cell.length_a   1.000
_cell.length_b   1.000
_cell.length_c   1.000
_cell.angle_alpha   90.00
_cell.angle_beta   90.00
_cell.angle_gamma   90.00
#
_symmetry.space_group_name_H-M   'P 1'
#
loop_
_entity.id
_entity.type
_entity.pdbx_description
1 polymer ?
#
loop_
_entity_poly.entity_id
_entity_poly.type
_entity_poly.pdbx_seq_one_letter_code
_entity_poly.pdbx_strand_id
1 'polypeptide(L)'
;MQGLKELLVKESKRIKEIKRTVDERLKDVPDGTLRITTAKKQVQYIQCKQVQCTETSDRQEFKLSYIKKDDLPLAKQLAQKSYDQKVKKLVDRREKQLERLVKEYNDDEIVAIYNSLSDKRKSLIKPVEPTYEQRLAEWKSVPYVGKSFENVKTEIYSKKGERMRSKSEKFLADMFYDMGIEYKYECPLYLKGYGIVYPDFTLLSKKTFEEIYWEHEGRMDDAEYVEKGIRKIDQYTKNNIIPGKRLILTYESSTYALNTSVAEMLIREHLL
;
A
#
# COMPACT_ATOMS: atom_id res chain seq x y z
N MET A 1 4.25 -12.46 1.14
CA MET A 1 3.63 -11.15 1.56
C MET A 1 3.41 -10.39 0.27
N GLN A 2 2.19 -10.53 -0.27
CA GLN A 2 1.86 -9.88 -1.54
C GLN A 2 1.90 -8.35 -1.40
N GLY A 3 2.40 -7.67 -2.43
CA GLY A 3 2.57 -6.22 -2.45
C GLY A 3 3.87 -5.70 -1.84
N LEU A 4 4.80 -6.56 -1.38
CA LEU A 4 6.09 -6.10 -0.90
C LEU A 4 6.93 -5.51 -2.03
N LYS A 5 6.86 -6.09 -3.23
CA LYS A 5 7.55 -5.60 -4.43
C LYS A 5 7.19 -4.14 -4.72
N GLU A 6 5.91 -3.81 -4.66
CA GLU A 6 5.41 -2.45 -4.90
C GLU A 6 5.93 -1.46 -3.84
N LEU A 7 5.90 -1.87 -2.56
CA LEU A 7 6.45 -1.06 -1.46
C LEU A 7 7.95 -0.82 -1.61
N LEU A 8 8.72 -1.83 -2.03
CA LEU A 8 10.16 -1.70 -2.32
C LEU A 8 10.42 -0.72 -3.47
N VAL A 9 9.63 -0.78 -4.54
CA VAL A 9 9.73 0.17 -5.67
C VAL A 9 9.41 1.59 -5.22
N LYS A 10 8.37 1.79 -4.43
CA LYS A 10 7.98 3.09 -3.88
C LYS A 10 9.08 3.69 -3.00
N GLU A 11 9.63 2.87 -2.09
CA GLU A 11 10.71 3.30 -1.20
C GLU A 11 12.00 3.59 -1.99
N SER A 12 12.32 2.80 -3.02
CA SER A 12 13.46 3.05 -3.90
C SER A 12 13.35 4.42 -4.58
N LYS A 13 12.16 4.79 -5.08
CA LYS A 13 11.92 6.11 -5.66
C LYS A 13 12.15 7.22 -4.63
N ARG A 14 11.61 7.07 -3.42
CA ARG A 14 11.79 8.05 -2.33
C ARG A 14 13.26 8.27 -1.98
N ILE A 15 14.04 7.19 -1.86
CA ILE A 15 15.48 7.27 -1.56
C ILE A 15 16.25 7.99 -2.68
N LYS A 16 15.91 7.73 -3.95
CA LYS A 16 16.53 8.42 -5.10
C LYS A 16 16.24 9.93 -5.12
N GLU A 17 15.04 10.34 -4.74
CA GLU A 17 14.68 11.76 -4.60
C GLU A 17 15.47 12.44 -3.48
N ILE A 18 15.58 11.80 -2.31
CA ILE A 18 16.39 12.32 -1.19
C ILE A 18 17.86 12.46 -1.64
N LYS A 19 18.40 11.45 -2.32
CA LYS A 19 19.77 11.47 -2.84
C LYS A 19 20.00 12.67 -3.76
N ARG A 20 19.10 12.88 -4.74
CA ARG A 20 19.19 14.03 -5.65
C ARG A 20 19.21 15.37 -4.89
N THR A 21 18.32 15.53 -3.91
CA THR A 21 18.27 16.75 -3.08
C THR A 21 19.57 16.97 -2.31
N VAL A 22 20.14 15.92 -1.72
CA VAL A 22 21.39 16.00 -0.96
C VAL A 22 22.57 16.26 -1.88
N ASP A 23 22.64 15.61 -3.04
CA ASP A 23 23.71 15.85 -4.02
C ASP A 23 23.69 17.30 -4.55
N GLU A 24 22.51 17.86 -4.77
CA GLU A 24 22.38 19.27 -5.17
C GLU A 24 22.87 20.23 -4.07
N ARG A 25 22.49 19.98 -2.80
CA ARG A 25 22.93 20.80 -1.66
C ARG A 25 24.42 20.73 -1.40
N LEU A 26 25.07 19.64 -1.76
CA LEU A 26 26.51 19.45 -1.56
C LEU A 26 27.38 20.01 -2.68
N LYS A 27 26.81 20.56 -3.78
CA LYS A 27 27.56 21.12 -4.89
C LYS A 27 28.35 22.37 -4.49
N ASP A 28 27.67 23.30 -3.79
CA ASP A 28 28.26 24.62 -3.44
C ASP A 28 28.31 24.77 -1.91
N VAL A 29 29.20 24.02 -1.28
CA VAL A 29 29.35 24.03 0.18
C VAL A 29 30.72 24.55 0.56
N PRO A 30 30.85 25.35 1.66
CA PRO A 30 32.11 25.89 2.11
C PRO A 30 33.09 24.79 2.53
N ASP A 31 34.38 25.05 2.35
CA ASP A 31 35.43 24.16 2.78
C ASP A 31 35.51 23.95 4.28
N GLY A 32 35.92 22.72 4.67
CA GLY A 32 36.13 22.35 6.06
C GLY A 32 34.88 21.79 6.75
N THR A 33 34.98 21.68 8.05
CA THR A 33 33.95 21.15 8.94
C THR A 33 33.67 22.10 10.10
N LEU A 34 32.52 21.99 10.72
CA LEU A 34 32.16 22.78 11.90
C LEU A 34 32.51 22.01 13.18
N ARG A 35 33.28 22.67 14.04
CA ARG A 35 33.45 22.25 15.44
C ARG A 35 32.70 23.24 16.34
N ILE A 36 31.90 22.73 17.27
CA ILE A 36 31.17 23.52 18.26
C ILE A 36 31.81 23.25 19.62
N THR A 37 32.17 24.32 20.31
CA THR A 37 32.72 24.25 21.68
C THR A 37 31.96 25.22 22.59
N THR A 38 32.08 25.00 23.91
CA THR A 38 31.52 25.92 24.91
C THR A 38 32.65 26.41 25.79
N ALA A 39 32.87 27.73 25.81
CA ALA A 39 33.83 28.37 26.70
C ALA A 39 33.12 29.46 27.51
N LYS A 40 33.32 29.50 28.84
CA LYS A 40 32.70 30.49 29.76
C LYS A 40 31.17 30.59 29.57
N LYS A 41 30.46 29.46 29.43
CA LYS A 41 29.00 29.38 29.16
C LYS A 41 28.55 29.97 27.82
N GLN A 42 29.46 30.29 26.91
CA GLN A 42 29.14 30.78 25.56
C GLN A 42 29.49 29.71 24.51
N VAL A 43 28.59 29.53 23.57
CA VAL A 43 28.82 28.62 22.42
C VAL A 43 29.74 29.31 21.43
N GLN A 44 30.78 28.59 21.00
CA GLN A 44 31.74 29.05 20.00
C GLN A 44 31.72 28.12 18.78
N TYR A 45 31.73 28.71 17.60
CA TYR A 45 31.76 28.02 16.33
C TYR A 45 33.16 28.16 15.73
N ILE A 46 33.77 27.04 15.31
CA ILE A 46 35.12 26.97 14.75
C ILE A 46 35.04 26.22 13.45
N GLN A 47 35.52 26.85 12.37
CA GLN A 47 35.74 26.18 11.10
C GLN A 47 37.09 25.45 11.15
N CYS A 48 37.09 24.14 10.85
CA CYS A 48 38.29 23.31 10.75
C CYS A 48 38.50 22.97 9.29
N LYS A 49 39.59 23.52 8.68
CA LYS A 49 40.01 23.21 7.30
C LYS A 49 41.22 22.31 7.35
N GLN A 50 41.26 21.27 6.53
CA GLN A 50 42.43 20.46 6.33
C GLN A 50 43.44 21.22 5.51
N VAL A 51 44.70 21.26 5.99
CA VAL A 51 45.83 21.88 5.27
C VAL A 51 46.59 20.78 4.54
N GLN A 52 46.95 21.00 3.29
CA GLN A 52 47.83 20.05 2.59
C GLN A 52 49.22 20.10 3.24
N CYS A 53 49.65 18.96 3.76
CA CYS A 53 51.00 18.83 4.32
C CYS A 53 52.04 18.82 3.19
N THR A 54 53.13 19.55 3.37
CA THR A 54 54.36 19.36 2.63
C THR A 54 54.97 18.00 2.97
N GLU A 55 55.67 17.39 2.05
CA GLU A 55 56.09 15.98 1.89
C GLU A 55 56.76 15.25 3.09
N THR A 56 56.75 15.80 4.30
CA THR A 56 57.56 15.27 5.42
C THR A 56 56.83 14.84 6.68
N SER A 57 55.50 14.90 6.76
CA SER A 57 54.81 14.41 7.93
C SER A 57 53.48 13.70 7.61
N ASP A 58 53.32 12.47 8.14
CA ASP A 58 52.11 11.62 8.10
C ASP A 58 50.94 12.21 8.94
N ARG A 59 51.08 13.38 9.52
CA ARG A 59 50.04 13.99 10.38
C ARG A 59 49.21 15.00 9.59
N GLN A 60 47.93 14.76 9.54
CA GLN A 60 46.95 15.72 8.96
C GLN A 60 46.91 16.98 9.85
N GLU A 61 47.34 18.12 9.29
CA GLU A 61 47.24 19.41 9.97
C GLU A 61 45.91 20.08 9.66
N PHE A 62 45.29 20.68 10.70
CA PHE A 62 44.03 21.40 10.56
C PHE A 62 44.25 22.87 10.92
N LYS A 63 43.83 23.76 10.05
CA LYS A 63 43.70 25.18 10.33
C LYS A 63 42.37 25.44 10.99
N LEU A 64 42.39 25.97 12.23
CA LEU A 64 41.23 26.33 13.03
C LEU A 64 40.97 27.82 12.90
N SER A 65 39.75 28.21 12.50
CA SER A 65 39.35 29.62 12.40
C SER A 65 38.03 29.85 13.16
N TYR A 66 38.02 30.80 14.07
CA TYR A 66 36.79 31.19 14.80
C TYR A 66 35.81 31.86 13.83
N ILE A 67 34.54 31.46 13.91
CA ILE A 67 33.44 32.06 13.18
C ILE A 67 32.82 33.14 14.04
N LYS A 68 32.92 34.42 13.60
CA LYS A 68 32.33 35.55 14.29
C LYS A 68 30.80 35.47 14.29
N LYS A 69 30.12 36.21 15.20
CA LYS A 69 28.66 36.27 15.28
C LYS A 69 28.03 36.75 13.98
N ASP A 70 28.69 37.66 13.25
CA ASP A 70 28.24 38.20 11.98
C ASP A 70 28.34 37.18 10.84
N ASP A 71 29.19 36.14 10.99
CA ASP A 71 29.38 35.04 10.06
C ASP A 71 28.58 33.80 10.42
N LEU A 72 27.57 33.91 11.23
CA LEU A 72 26.68 32.79 11.62
C LEU A 72 26.10 32.00 10.41
N PRO A 73 25.84 32.63 9.24
CA PRO A 73 25.49 31.91 8.02
C PRO A 73 26.50 30.83 7.64
N LEU A 74 27.81 31.09 7.75
CA LEU A 74 28.88 30.11 7.47
C LEU A 74 28.78 28.90 8.43
N ALA A 75 28.56 29.15 9.72
CA ALA A 75 28.38 28.06 10.69
C ALA A 75 27.17 27.18 10.35
N LYS A 76 26.05 27.80 9.90
CA LYS A 76 24.86 27.06 9.44
C LYS A 76 25.15 26.22 8.19
N GLN A 77 25.85 26.78 7.21
CA GLN A 77 26.24 26.04 5.99
C GLN A 77 27.14 24.83 6.29
N LEU A 78 28.14 25.01 7.18
CA LEU A 78 29.02 23.91 7.58
C LEU A 78 28.27 22.83 8.39
N ALA A 79 27.34 23.24 9.26
CA ALA A 79 26.48 22.30 9.97
C ALA A 79 25.59 21.51 8.99
N GLN A 80 24.95 22.21 8.04
CA GLN A 80 24.14 21.59 6.99
C GLN A 80 24.96 20.63 6.14
N LYS A 81 26.15 21.04 5.70
CA LYS A 81 27.09 20.17 4.96
C LYS A 81 27.35 18.86 5.73
N SER A 82 27.68 18.96 7.02
CA SER A 82 27.96 17.79 7.86
C SER A 82 26.73 16.84 7.96
N TYR A 83 25.56 17.40 8.10
CA TYR A 83 24.30 16.64 8.07
C TYR A 83 24.08 15.97 6.72
N ASP A 84 24.15 16.74 5.63
CA ASP A 84 23.92 16.24 4.28
C ASP A 84 24.92 15.16 3.88
N GLN A 85 26.19 15.26 4.28
CA GLN A 85 27.19 14.21 4.09
C GLN A 85 26.83 12.88 4.81
N LYS A 86 26.30 12.98 6.02
CA LYS A 86 25.82 11.80 6.76
C LYS A 86 24.59 11.18 6.09
N VAL A 87 23.65 12.01 5.66
CA VAL A 87 22.48 11.56 4.90
C VAL A 87 22.93 10.89 3.60
N LYS A 88 23.85 11.51 2.83
CA LYS A 88 24.38 10.92 1.59
C LYS A 88 24.93 9.52 1.81
N LYS A 89 25.79 9.33 2.81
CA LYS A 89 26.35 8.00 3.13
C LYS A 89 25.24 6.98 3.42
N LEU A 90 24.16 7.39 4.11
CA LEU A 90 23.04 6.53 4.40
C LEU A 90 22.24 6.18 3.14
N VAL A 91 21.86 7.19 2.35
CA VAL A 91 21.02 6.97 1.15
C VAL A 91 21.77 6.19 0.07
N ASP A 92 23.08 6.42 -0.14
CA ASP A 92 23.90 5.64 -1.08
C ASP A 92 23.91 4.15 -0.73
N ARG A 93 24.00 3.83 0.56
CA ARG A 93 23.92 2.44 1.05
C ARG A 93 22.52 1.86 0.86
N ARG A 94 21.47 2.61 1.19
CA ARG A 94 20.08 2.16 1.06
C ARG A 94 19.66 2.00 -0.39
N GLU A 95 20.08 2.90 -1.27
CA GLU A 95 19.82 2.77 -2.70
C GLU A 95 20.34 1.44 -3.25
N LYS A 96 21.61 1.09 -2.99
CA LYS A 96 22.20 -0.18 -3.43
C LYS A 96 21.43 -1.40 -2.88
N GLN A 97 21.00 -1.35 -1.60
CA GLN A 97 20.23 -2.43 -0.99
C GLN A 97 18.85 -2.58 -1.63
N LEU A 98 18.14 -1.46 -1.83
CA LEU A 98 16.81 -1.46 -2.43
C LEU A 98 16.87 -1.84 -3.91
N GLU A 99 17.84 -1.36 -4.68
CA GLU A 99 18.01 -1.75 -6.09
C GLU A 99 18.19 -3.26 -6.25
N ARG A 100 19.01 -3.87 -5.37
CA ARG A 100 19.17 -5.31 -5.36
C ARG A 100 17.86 -6.02 -5.03
N LEU A 101 17.17 -5.61 -3.95
CA LEU A 101 15.90 -6.21 -3.54
C LEU A 101 14.82 -6.04 -4.62
N VAL A 102 14.69 -4.84 -5.21
CA VAL A 102 13.72 -4.58 -6.29
C VAL A 102 14.00 -5.45 -7.51
N LYS A 103 15.27 -5.75 -7.82
CA LYS A 103 15.65 -6.60 -8.95
C LYS A 103 15.39 -8.08 -8.68
N GLU A 104 15.76 -8.56 -7.51
CA GLU A 104 15.82 -9.99 -7.19
C GLU A 104 14.50 -10.53 -6.60
N TYR A 105 13.78 -9.72 -5.82
CA TYR A 105 12.56 -10.15 -5.12
C TYR A 105 11.33 -10.13 -6.03
N ASN A 106 10.52 -11.17 -5.93
CA ASN A 106 9.18 -11.23 -6.51
C ASN A 106 8.20 -11.80 -5.47
N ASP A 107 7.00 -11.23 -5.37
CA ASP A 107 5.98 -11.67 -4.42
C ASP A 107 5.55 -13.13 -4.66
N ASP A 108 5.62 -13.59 -5.92
CA ASP A 108 5.11 -14.89 -6.36
C ASP A 108 6.22 -15.96 -6.56
N GLU A 109 7.46 -15.72 -6.12
CA GLU A 109 8.59 -16.61 -6.42
C GLU A 109 8.39 -18.05 -5.90
N ILE A 110 7.78 -18.23 -4.71
CA ILE A 110 7.49 -19.56 -4.16
C ILE A 110 6.42 -20.27 -4.97
N VAL A 111 5.36 -19.56 -5.33
CA VAL A 111 4.27 -20.09 -6.17
C VAL A 111 4.77 -20.38 -7.58
N ALA A 112 5.69 -19.58 -8.12
CA ALA A 112 6.32 -19.80 -9.42
C ALA A 112 7.09 -21.13 -9.48
N ILE A 113 7.75 -21.56 -8.39
CA ILE A 113 8.39 -22.88 -8.31
C ILE A 113 7.36 -23.98 -8.51
N TYR A 114 6.24 -23.94 -7.79
CA TYR A 114 5.17 -24.91 -7.97
C TYR A 114 4.59 -24.88 -9.40
N ASN A 115 4.32 -23.69 -9.92
CA ASN A 115 3.73 -23.51 -11.24
C ASN A 115 4.64 -24.00 -12.38
N SER A 116 5.96 -23.98 -12.21
CA SER A 116 6.93 -24.50 -13.18
C SER A 116 6.95 -26.03 -13.30
N LEU A 117 6.34 -26.75 -12.37
CA LEU A 117 6.29 -28.21 -12.39
C LEU A 117 5.27 -28.71 -13.39
N SER A 118 5.54 -29.89 -13.98
CA SER A 118 4.56 -30.60 -14.80
C SER A 118 3.33 -31.04 -13.98
N ASP A 119 2.17 -31.18 -14.63
CA ASP A 119 0.93 -31.57 -13.96
C ASP A 119 1.05 -32.94 -13.25
N LYS A 120 1.84 -33.85 -13.84
CA LYS A 120 2.15 -35.16 -13.24
C LYS A 120 2.91 -35.01 -11.90
N ARG A 121 3.80 -34.00 -11.78
CA ARG A 121 4.50 -33.71 -10.53
C ARG A 121 3.61 -32.96 -9.55
N LYS A 122 2.82 -31.99 -10.01
CA LYS A 122 1.88 -31.23 -9.17
C LYS A 122 0.88 -32.15 -8.45
N SER A 123 0.43 -33.23 -9.10
CA SER A 123 -0.47 -34.21 -8.50
C SER A 123 0.14 -35.04 -7.36
N LEU A 124 1.47 -35.08 -7.25
CA LEU A 124 2.20 -35.87 -6.25
C LEU A 124 2.69 -35.04 -5.05
N ILE A 125 2.54 -33.74 -5.09
CA ILE A 125 3.07 -32.84 -4.05
C ILE A 125 1.99 -31.93 -3.50
N LYS A 126 2.17 -31.51 -2.25
CA LYS A 126 1.41 -30.43 -1.65
C LYS A 126 2.30 -29.17 -1.63
N PRO A 127 1.89 -28.05 -2.27
CA PRO A 127 2.67 -26.83 -2.21
C PRO A 127 2.77 -26.28 -0.78
N VAL A 128 3.89 -25.63 -0.46
CA VAL A 128 4.11 -24.99 0.84
C VAL A 128 3.14 -23.83 1.03
N GLU A 129 2.91 -23.07 -0.05
CA GLU A 129 1.89 -22.04 -0.12
C GLU A 129 0.89 -22.42 -1.20
N PRO A 130 -0.41 -22.51 -0.91
CA PRO A 130 -1.41 -22.81 -1.93
C PRO A 130 -1.47 -21.70 -2.96
N THR A 131 -1.64 -22.06 -4.24
CA THR A 131 -1.86 -21.09 -5.31
C THR A 131 -3.18 -20.36 -5.13
N TYR A 132 -3.35 -19.23 -5.85
CA TYR A 132 -4.65 -18.53 -5.86
C TYR A 132 -5.79 -19.46 -6.30
N GLU A 133 -5.56 -20.25 -7.35
CA GLU A 133 -6.55 -21.18 -7.89
C GLU A 133 -6.95 -22.26 -6.86
N GLN A 134 -6.01 -22.75 -6.08
CA GLN A 134 -6.29 -23.72 -5.02
C GLN A 134 -7.10 -23.07 -3.89
N ARG A 135 -6.72 -21.87 -3.46
CA ARG A 135 -7.47 -21.09 -2.44
C ARG A 135 -8.87 -20.73 -2.94
N LEU A 136 -8.97 -20.31 -4.21
CA LEU A 136 -10.25 -19.99 -4.82
C LEU A 136 -11.18 -21.21 -4.89
N ALA A 137 -10.64 -22.36 -5.27
CA ALA A 137 -11.40 -23.62 -5.31
C ALA A 137 -11.89 -24.03 -3.93
N GLU A 138 -11.02 -23.94 -2.90
CA GLU A 138 -11.39 -24.19 -1.51
C GLU A 138 -12.46 -23.20 -1.03
N TRP A 139 -12.25 -21.90 -1.25
CA TRP A 139 -13.20 -20.85 -0.87
C TRP A 139 -14.56 -21.02 -1.54
N LYS A 140 -14.61 -21.40 -2.82
CA LYS A 140 -15.85 -21.69 -3.57
C LYS A 140 -16.56 -22.91 -3.03
N SER A 141 -15.84 -23.92 -2.56
CA SER A 141 -16.41 -25.18 -2.06
C SER A 141 -17.18 -25.02 -0.75
N VAL A 142 -16.96 -23.95 0.00
CA VAL A 142 -17.68 -23.68 1.25
C VAL A 142 -19.13 -23.28 0.93
N PRO A 143 -20.12 -24.11 1.26
CA PRO A 143 -21.52 -23.81 1.01
C PRO A 143 -22.02 -22.69 1.93
N TYR A 144 -22.96 -21.89 1.46
CA TYR A 144 -23.62 -20.88 2.25
C TYR A 144 -25.08 -20.74 1.83
N VAL A 145 -25.89 -20.16 2.72
CA VAL A 145 -27.29 -19.81 2.43
C VAL A 145 -27.36 -18.29 2.39
N GLY A 146 -27.63 -17.74 1.21
CA GLY A 146 -27.84 -16.31 1.02
C GLY A 146 -29.13 -15.81 1.64
N LYS A 147 -29.38 -14.52 1.56
CA LYS A 147 -30.58 -13.87 2.08
C LYS A 147 -31.82 -14.31 1.29
N SER A 148 -32.94 -14.56 1.97
CA SER A 148 -34.21 -14.98 1.35
C SER A 148 -34.77 -13.93 0.38
N PHE A 149 -35.36 -14.40 -0.72
CA PHE A 149 -36.01 -13.54 -1.76
C PHE A 149 -37.55 -13.48 -1.57
N GLU A 150 -38.12 -13.95 -0.46
CA GLU A 150 -39.56 -14.08 -0.28
C GLU A 150 -40.35 -12.77 -0.57
N ASN A 151 -39.79 -11.61 -0.25
CA ASN A 151 -40.45 -10.32 -0.42
C ASN A 151 -39.94 -9.50 -1.64
N VAL A 152 -39.14 -10.10 -2.53
CA VAL A 152 -38.56 -9.43 -3.68
C VAL A 152 -39.32 -9.79 -4.93
N LYS A 153 -40.01 -8.80 -5.54
CA LYS A 153 -40.81 -8.99 -6.77
C LYS A 153 -40.00 -8.95 -8.06
N THR A 154 -38.79 -8.41 -8.01
CA THR A 154 -37.94 -8.23 -9.21
C THR A 154 -37.34 -9.55 -9.66
N GLU A 155 -37.40 -9.82 -10.98
CA GLU A 155 -36.77 -10.97 -11.64
C GLU A 155 -35.60 -10.48 -12.49
N ILE A 156 -34.53 -10.11 -11.82
CA ILE A 156 -33.29 -9.62 -12.44
C ILE A 156 -32.23 -10.72 -12.29
N TYR A 157 -31.62 -11.15 -13.39
CA TYR A 157 -30.65 -12.23 -13.41
C TYR A 157 -29.30 -11.71 -13.95
N SER A 158 -28.20 -12.11 -13.28
CA SER A 158 -26.85 -11.90 -13.76
C SER A 158 -26.50 -12.81 -14.92
N LYS A 159 -25.39 -12.57 -15.63
CA LYS A 159 -24.83 -13.46 -16.66
C LYS A 159 -24.57 -14.88 -16.12
N LYS A 160 -24.31 -15.02 -14.84
CA LYS A 160 -24.10 -16.29 -14.15
C LYS A 160 -25.40 -17.03 -13.84
N GLY A 161 -26.55 -16.39 -14.12
CA GLY A 161 -27.89 -16.96 -13.87
C GLY A 161 -28.38 -16.79 -12.43
N GLU A 162 -27.68 -16.02 -11.60
CA GLU A 162 -28.08 -15.74 -10.21
C GLU A 162 -29.09 -14.61 -10.17
N ARG A 163 -30.14 -14.76 -9.32
CA ARG A 163 -31.13 -13.70 -9.11
C ARG A 163 -30.55 -12.59 -8.26
N MET A 164 -30.74 -11.33 -8.68
CA MET A 164 -30.23 -10.12 -8.04
C MET A 164 -31.39 -9.26 -7.51
N ARG A 165 -31.16 -8.43 -6.48
CA ARG A 165 -32.19 -7.54 -5.93
C ARG A 165 -32.33 -6.24 -6.71
N SER A 166 -31.25 -5.77 -7.33
CA SER A 166 -31.24 -4.51 -8.06
C SER A 166 -30.53 -4.62 -9.41
N LYS A 167 -30.76 -3.63 -10.29
CA LYS A 167 -30.07 -3.53 -11.58
C LYS A 167 -28.59 -3.24 -11.39
N SER A 168 -28.22 -2.46 -10.39
CA SER A 168 -26.83 -2.08 -10.10
C SER A 168 -26.03 -3.27 -9.58
N GLU A 169 -26.64 -4.12 -8.72
CA GLU A 169 -26.01 -5.39 -8.30
C GLU A 169 -25.81 -6.32 -9.51
N LYS A 170 -26.84 -6.47 -10.38
CA LYS A 170 -26.67 -7.22 -11.63
C LYS A 170 -25.51 -6.68 -12.46
N PHE A 171 -25.39 -5.37 -12.57
CA PHE A 171 -24.34 -4.76 -13.35
C PHE A 171 -22.95 -5.08 -12.78
N LEU A 172 -22.78 -4.99 -11.47
CA LEU A 172 -21.55 -5.37 -10.79
C LEU A 172 -21.25 -6.87 -10.96
N ALA A 173 -22.25 -7.74 -10.79
CA ALA A 173 -22.12 -9.18 -11.00
C ALA A 173 -21.65 -9.53 -12.42
N ASP A 174 -22.22 -8.85 -13.43
CA ASP A 174 -21.85 -9.03 -14.83
C ASP A 174 -20.43 -8.53 -15.09
N MET A 175 -20.00 -7.43 -14.48
CA MET A 175 -18.61 -6.96 -14.56
C MET A 175 -17.63 -7.96 -13.96
N PHE A 176 -17.93 -8.51 -12.78
CA PHE A 176 -17.10 -9.56 -12.18
C PHE A 176 -16.99 -10.77 -13.09
N TYR A 177 -18.11 -11.21 -13.67
CA TYR A 177 -18.15 -12.33 -14.60
C TYR A 177 -17.30 -12.06 -15.84
N ASP A 178 -17.43 -10.89 -16.47
CA ASP A 178 -16.68 -10.51 -17.68
C ASP A 178 -15.18 -10.39 -17.41
N MET A 179 -14.79 -10.03 -16.18
CA MET A 179 -13.40 -9.92 -15.76
C MET A 179 -12.83 -11.23 -15.17
N GLY A 180 -13.60 -12.32 -15.20
CA GLY A 180 -13.18 -13.63 -14.67
C GLY A 180 -12.96 -13.64 -13.15
N ILE A 181 -13.72 -12.80 -12.42
CA ILE A 181 -13.65 -12.71 -10.95
C ILE A 181 -14.81 -13.51 -10.37
N GLU A 182 -14.48 -14.48 -9.55
CA GLU A 182 -15.48 -15.24 -8.80
C GLU A 182 -15.96 -14.46 -7.58
N TYR A 183 -17.26 -14.55 -7.30
CA TYR A 183 -17.89 -13.90 -6.16
C TYR A 183 -18.92 -14.82 -5.49
N LYS A 184 -19.23 -14.52 -4.25
CA LYS A 184 -20.40 -15.04 -3.53
C LYS A 184 -21.39 -13.89 -3.33
N TYR A 185 -22.60 -14.05 -3.80
CA TYR A 185 -23.67 -13.06 -3.67
C TYR A 185 -24.42 -13.24 -2.35
N GLU A 186 -24.59 -12.16 -1.59
CA GLU A 186 -25.26 -12.14 -0.26
C GLU A 186 -24.78 -13.27 0.67
N CYS A 187 -23.49 -13.55 0.69
CA CYS A 187 -22.90 -14.54 1.60
C CYS A 187 -22.95 -14.00 3.05
N PRO A 188 -23.50 -14.77 4.03
CA PRO A 188 -23.60 -14.28 5.39
C PRO A 188 -22.23 -14.06 6.02
N LEU A 189 -22.07 -12.92 6.67
CA LEU A 189 -20.90 -12.52 7.42
C LEU A 189 -21.30 -12.19 8.87
N TYR A 190 -20.68 -12.83 9.83
CA TYR A 190 -20.90 -12.52 11.24
C TYR A 190 -20.00 -11.37 11.71
N LEU A 191 -20.61 -10.29 12.17
CA LEU A 191 -19.93 -9.16 12.81
C LEU A 191 -20.10 -9.25 14.32
N LYS A 192 -18.99 -9.30 15.05
CA LYS A 192 -18.99 -9.38 16.51
C LYS A 192 -19.69 -8.16 17.11
N GLY A 193 -20.67 -8.40 17.99
CA GLY A 193 -21.44 -7.34 18.64
C GLY A 193 -22.56 -6.74 17.79
N TYR A 194 -22.78 -7.23 16.57
CA TYR A 194 -23.85 -6.74 15.69
C TYR A 194 -24.73 -7.88 15.14
N GLY A 195 -24.14 -9.03 14.83
CA GLY A 195 -24.85 -10.17 14.27
C GLY A 195 -24.47 -10.46 12.82
N ILE A 196 -25.37 -11.14 12.10
CA ILE A 196 -25.15 -11.54 10.70
C ILE A 196 -25.55 -10.40 9.78
N VAL A 197 -24.65 -10.05 8.87
CA VAL A 197 -24.88 -9.15 7.72
C VAL A 197 -24.72 -9.92 6.43
N TYR A 198 -25.25 -9.40 5.36
CA TYR A 198 -25.15 -9.97 4.02
C TYR A 198 -24.56 -8.91 3.11
N PRO A 199 -23.22 -8.88 2.91
CA PRO A 199 -22.61 -8.03 1.90
C PRO A 199 -23.20 -8.34 0.52
N ASP A 200 -23.36 -7.36 -0.34
CA ASP A 200 -23.88 -7.61 -1.69
C ASP A 200 -22.97 -8.62 -2.41
N PHE A 201 -21.65 -8.45 -2.30
CA PHE A 201 -20.71 -9.44 -2.79
C PHE A 201 -19.57 -9.67 -1.82
N THR A 202 -19.16 -10.93 -1.71
CA THR A 202 -17.92 -11.36 -1.09
C THR A 202 -17.00 -11.90 -2.19
N LEU A 203 -15.77 -11.40 -2.27
CA LEU A 203 -14.80 -11.71 -3.31
C LEU A 203 -13.48 -12.12 -2.67
N LEU A 204 -12.66 -12.90 -3.37
CA LEU A 204 -11.33 -13.27 -2.92
C LEU A 204 -10.28 -12.47 -3.70
N SER A 205 -9.51 -11.64 -3.00
CA SER A 205 -8.44 -10.84 -3.63
C SER A 205 -7.28 -11.74 -4.09
N LYS A 206 -6.83 -11.55 -5.34
CA LYS A 206 -5.60 -12.19 -5.84
C LYS A 206 -4.34 -11.63 -5.17
N LYS A 207 -4.39 -10.37 -4.73
CA LYS A 207 -3.25 -9.67 -4.12
C LYS A 207 -2.98 -10.12 -2.69
N THR A 208 -4.04 -10.25 -1.89
CA THR A 208 -3.90 -10.48 -0.44
C THR A 208 -4.35 -11.86 0.00
N PHE A 209 -5.09 -12.60 -0.85
CA PHE A 209 -5.79 -13.84 -0.51
C PHE A 209 -6.82 -13.68 0.62
N GLU A 210 -7.23 -12.44 0.89
CA GLU A 210 -8.27 -12.13 1.87
C GLU A 210 -9.61 -11.92 1.20
N GLU A 211 -10.68 -12.15 1.95
CA GLU A 211 -12.02 -11.77 1.52
C GLU A 211 -12.16 -10.25 1.51
N ILE A 212 -12.65 -9.73 0.39
CA ILE A 212 -13.06 -8.35 0.16
C ILE A 212 -14.58 -8.34 0.09
N TYR A 213 -15.19 -7.45 0.84
CA TYR A 213 -16.64 -7.26 0.86
C TYR A 213 -16.99 -6.04 0.03
N TRP A 214 -18.00 -6.16 -0.80
CA TRP A 214 -18.52 -5.07 -1.63
C TRP A 214 -19.94 -4.76 -1.24
N GLU A 215 -20.22 -3.52 -0.93
CA GLU A 215 -21.53 -2.97 -0.65
C GLU A 215 -21.85 -1.88 -1.68
N HIS A 216 -23.05 -1.97 -2.24
CA HIS A 216 -23.55 -0.95 -3.14
C HIS A 216 -24.71 -0.20 -2.46
N GLU A 217 -24.45 1.02 -2.06
CA GLU A 217 -25.41 1.87 -1.37
C GLU A 217 -26.30 2.58 -2.40
N GLY A 218 -27.43 1.95 -2.74
CA GLY A 218 -28.28 2.27 -3.89
C GLY A 218 -29.33 3.35 -3.67
N ARG A 219 -29.45 3.94 -2.46
CA ARG A 219 -30.48 4.93 -2.14
C ARG A 219 -29.94 6.05 -1.26
N MET A 220 -28.89 6.72 -1.73
CA MET A 220 -28.18 7.74 -0.94
C MET A 220 -28.98 9.06 -0.77
N ASP A 221 -30.13 9.17 -1.39
CA ASP A 221 -31.12 10.24 -1.20
C ASP A 221 -32.24 9.89 -0.20
N ASP A 222 -32.24 8.70 0.37
CA ASP A 222 -33.16 8.26 1.43
C ASP A 222 -32.46 8.35 2.79
N ALA A 223 -32.86 9.32 3.61
CA ALA A 223 -32.21 9.60 4.90
C ALA A 223 -32.24 8.42 5.89
N GLU A 224 -33.33 7.65 5.93
CA GLU A 224 -33.43 6.48 6.82
C GLU A 224 -32.50 5.34 6.35
N TYR A 225 -32.42 5.14 5.05
CA TYR A 225 -31.50 4.17 4.44
C TYR A 225 -30.04 4.54 4.71
N VAL A 226 -29.68 5.80 4.52
CA VAL A 226 -28.33 6.32 4.78
C VAL A 226 -27.94 6.13 6.25
N GLU A 227 -28.84 6.44 7.19
CA GLU A 227 -28.56 6.26 8.63
C GLU A 227 -28.27 4.79 8.96
N LYS A 228 -29.04 3.85 8.39
CA LYS A 228 -28.79 2.41 8.54
C LYS A 228 -27.46 1.98 7.92
N GLY A 229 -27.13 2.52 6.73
CA GLY A 229 -25.87 2.30 6.06
C GLY A 229 -24.67 2.76 6.88
N ILE A 230 -24.72 3.97 7.44
CA ILE A 230 -23.66 4.51 8.32
C ILE A 230 -23.42 3.57 9.51
N ARG A 231 -24.49 3.12 10.19
CA ARG A 231 -24.37 2.19 11.32
C ARG A 231 -23.74 0.86 10.88
N LYS A 232 -24.14 0.32 9.72
CA LYS A 232 -23.59 -0.91 9.15
C LYS A 232 -22.09 -0.78 8.86
N ILE A 233 -21.67 0.32 8.22
CA ILE A 233 -20.27 0.60 7.91
C ILE A 233 -19.43 0.76 9.20
N ASP A 234 -19.96 1.43 10.23
CA ASP A 234 -19.31 1.52 11.53
C ASP A 234 -19.06 0.13 12.15
N GLN A 235 -20.03 -0.80 12.03
CA GLN A 235 -19.86 -2.16 12.51
C GLN A 235 -18.85 -2.98 11.71
N TYR A 236 -18.77 -2.82 10.40
CA TYR A 236 -17.69 -3.37 9.59
C TYR A 236 -16.33 -2.89 10.11
N THR A 237 -16.20 -1.58 10.30
CA THR A 237 -14.96 -0.97 10.79
C THR A 237 -14.54 -1.48 12.17
N LYS A 238 -15.49 -1.60 13.13
CA LYS A 238 -15.26 -2.19 14.45
C LYS A 238 -14.81 -3.65 14.39
N ASN A 239 -15.14 -4.35 13.32
CA ASN A 239 -14.71 -5.73 13.05
C ASN A 239 -13.47 -5.81 12.15
N ASN A 240 -12.69 -4.72 12.05
CA ASN A 240 -11.47 -4.63 11.23
C ASN A 240 -11.69 -4.84 9.72
N ILE A 241 -12.91 -4.59 9.24
CA ILE A 241 -13.27 -4.58 7.82
C ILE A 241 -13.40 -3.12 7.41
N ILE A 242 -12.26 -2.53 7.01
CA ILE A 242 -12.11 -1.08 6.85
C ILE A 242 -12.46 -0.66 5.42
N PRO A 243 -13.30 0.39 5.23
CA PRO A 243 -13.55 1.00 3.92
C PRO A 243 -12.24 1.37 3.20
N GLY A 244 -12.17 1.05 1.90
CA GLY A 244 -10.97 1.27 1.09
C GLY A 244 -9.85 0.24 1.33
N LYS A 245 -10.07 -0.78 2.16
CA LYS A 245 -9.17 -1.94 2.32
C LYS A 245 -9.91 -3.24 2.03
N ARG A 246 -10.67 -3.73 3.02
CA ARG A 246 -11.47 -4.96 2.90
C ARG A 246 -12.95 -4.72 2.65
N LEU A 247 -13.41 -3.47 2.70
CA LEU A 247 -14.75 -3.04 2.36
C LEU A 247 -14.69 -2.06 1.20
N ILE A 248 -15.29 -2.44 0.07
CA ILE A 248 -15.47 -1.58 -1.08
C ILE A 248 -16.90 -1.03 -1.02
N LEU A 249 -17.04 0.28 -1.16
CA LEU A 249 -18.32 0.97 -1.17
C LEU A 249 -18.53 1.64 -2.53
N THR A 250 -19.69 1.41 -3.12
CA THR A 250 -20.16 2.14 -4.30
C THR A 250 -21.53 2.73 -4.01
N TYR A 251 -21.86 3.82 -4.66
CA TYR A 251 -23.01 4.61 -4.31
C TYR A 251 -23.84 4.94 -5.54
N GLU A 252 -25.16 5.04 -5.36
CA GLU A 252 -26.08 5.69 -6.31
C GLU A 252 -27.22 6.40 -5.58
N SER A 253 -27.89 7.27 -6.29
CA SER A 253 -29.09 7.98 -5.85
C SER A 253 -30.08 8.08 -7.01
N SER A 254 -31.25 8.66 -6.78
CA SER A 254 -32.25 8.89 -7.86
C SER A 254 -31.72 9.75 -9.02
N THR A 255 -30.66 10.57 -8.77
CA THR A 255 -30.07 11.48 -9.76
C THR A 255 -28.65 11.11 -10.17
N TYR A 256 -28.00 10.17 -9.50
CA TYR A 256 -26.63 9.76 -9.74
C TYR A 256 -26.52 8.24 -9.81
N ALA A 257 -26.35 7.72 -11.01
CA ALA A 257 -26.24 6.27 -11.24
C ALA A 257 -24.85 5.73 -10.88
N LEU A 258 -24.77 4.41 -10.66
CA LEU A 258 -23.49 3.69 -10.47
C LEU A 258 -22.50 4.01 -11.59
N ASN A 259 -21.35 4.55 -11.22
CA ASN A 259 -20.27 4.84 -12.17
C ASN A 259 -19.44 3.57 -12.44
N THR A 260 -19.59 3.03 -13.65
CA THR A 260 -18.94 1.77 -14.05
C THR A 260 -17.43 1.89 -14.15
N SER A 261 -16.89 3.05 -14.57
CA SER A 261 -15.45 3.28 -14.63
C SER A 261 -14.81 3.29 -13.23
N VAL A 262 -15.52 3.85 -12.24
CA VAL A 262 -15.09 3.81 -10.83
C VAL A 262 -15.14 2.37 -10.31
N ALA A 263 -16.20 1.63 -10.60
CA ALA A 263 -16.30 0.23 -10.21
C ALA A 263 -15.15 -0.60 -10.81
N GLU A 264 -14.84 -0.43 -12.10
CA GLU A 264 -13.71 -1.10 -12.75
C GLU A 264 -12.36 -0.75 -12.12
N MET A 265 -12.14 0.51 -11.80
CA MET A 265 -10.92 0.97 -11.11
C MET A 265 -10.78 0.29 -9.73
N LEU A 266 -11.85 0.22 -8.94
CA LEU A 266 -11.87 -0.44 -7.63
C LEU A 266 -11.61 -1.96 -7.76
N ILE A 267 -12.18 -2.60 -8.78
CA ILE A 267 -11.91 -4.02 -9.09
C ILE A 267 -10.41 -4.25 -9.33
N ARG A 268 -9.80 -3.44 -10.20
CA ARG A 268 -8.37 -3.57 -10.53
C ARG A 268 -7.47 -3.29 -9.34
N GLU A 269 -7.82 -2.32 -8.50
CA GLU A 269 -7.06 -1.94 -7.31
C GLU A 269 -7.10 -3.02 -6.22
N HIS A 270 -8.26 -3.60 -5.95
CA HIS A 270 -8.45 -4.45 -4.78
C HIS A 270 -8.46 -5.95 -5.08
N LEU A 271 -8.77 -6.37 -6.30
CA LEU A 271 -9.02 -7.78 -6.62
C LEU A 271 -7.98 -8.38 -7.58
N LEU A 272 -7.46 -7.60 -8.52
CA LEU A 272 -6.51 -8.02 -9.56
C LEU A 272 -5.10 -7.54 -9.31
#